data_a41fb6b0951c8b7f4239e26653c7677c
#
_entry.id   a41fb6b0951c8b7f4239e26653c7677c
#
_cell.length_a   1.000
_cell.length_b   1.000
_cell.length_c   1.000
_cell.angle_alpha   90.00
_cell.angle_beta   90.00
_cell.angle_gamma   90.00
#
_symmetry.space_group_name_H-M   'P 1'
#
loop_
_entity.id
_entity.type
_entity.pdbx_description
1 polymer ?
#
loop_
_entity_poly.entity_id
_entity_poly.type
_entity_poly.pdbx_seq_one_letter_code
_entity_poly.pdbx_strand_id
1 'polypeptide(L)'
;MASKILKATTNITGLSVSKDPHYALKLLYGKILRDLKKFPTASAYRKYTEDTINSRLSHVENETNIARLERKINCGQIEEVIVQAENELMCVRRMALNDVWEPLIDQAPPNQWKWPIV
;
A
#
# COMPACT_ATOMS: atom_id res chain seq x y z
N MET A 1 30.44 -8.19 7.21
CA MET A 1 29.11 -7.59 7.07
C MET A 1 28.91 -6.54 8.13
N ALA A 2 28.58 -5.33 7.73
CA ALA A 2 28.19 -4.33 8.70
C ALA A 2 26.90 -4.78 9.39
N SER A 3 26.93 -4.89 10.72
CA SER A 3 25.71 -5.18 11.48
C SER A 3 24.73 -4.03 11.28
N LYS A 4 23.53 -4.33 10.81
CA LYS A 4 22.47 -3.32 10.74
C LYS A 4 22.15 -2.90 12.17
N ILE A 5 22.39 -1.63 12.49
CA ILE A 5 22.00 -1.07 13.77
C ILE A 5 20.49 -0.90 13.74
N LEU A 6 19.81 -1.74 14.53
CA LEU A 6 18.36 -1.63 14.70
C LEU A 6 18.06 -0.63 15.82
N LYS A 7 17.06 0.19 15.64
CA LYS A 7 16.54 1.05 16.71
C LYS A 7 15.94 0.19 17.83
N ALA A 8 16.00 0.69 19.06
CA ALA A 8 15.49 -0.05 20.23
C ALA A 8 13.97 -0.14 20.25
N THR A 9 13.28 0.89 19.77
CA THR A 9 11.81 0.97 19.78
C THR A 9 11.33 1.91 18.69
N THR A 10 10.10 1.71 18.22
CA THR A 10 9.42 2.65 17.30
C THR A 10 8.79 3.83 18.05
N ASN A 11 8.71 3.78 19.37
CA ASN A 11 7.95 4.70 20.23
C ASN A 11 6.44 4.71 19.95
N ILE A 12 5.94 3.72 19.23
CA ILE A 12 4.51 3.56 18.94
C ILE A 12 4.04 2.26 19.56
N THR A 13 3.02 2.34 20.41
CA THR A 13 2.44 1.17 21.07
C THR A 13 1.86 0.20 20.02
N GLY A 14 2.20 -1.07 20.16
CA GLY A 14 1.73 -2.13 19.26
C GLY A 14 2.49 -2.22 17.94
N LEU A 15 3.51 -1.40 17.73
CA LEU A 15 4.34 -1.43 16.53
C LEU A 15 5.78 -1.80 16.92
N SER A 16 6.18 -3.03 16.63
CA SER A 16 7.53 -3.54 16.91
C SER A 16 8.51 -3.18 15.79
N VAL A 17 9.79 -3.10 16.15
CA VAL A 17 10.85 -2.83 15.18
C VAL A 17 11.01 -3.99 14.22
N SER A 18 11.07 -3.69 12.92
CA SER A 18 11.32 -4.69 11.88
C SER A 18 12.80 -5.03 11.79
N LYS A 19 13.12 -6.33 11.76
CA LYS A 19 14.50 -6.81 11.63
C LYS A 19 15.06 -6.60 10.23
N ASP A 20 14.23 -6.79 9.20
CA ASP A 20 14.61 -6.61 7.80
C ASP A 20 13.46 -5.96 7.02
N PRO A 21 13.37 -4.62 7.11
CA PRO A 21 12.28 -3.90 6.45
C PRO A 21 12.34 -3.99 4.93
N HIS A 22 13.53 -4.04 4.33
CA HIS A 22 13.68 -4.16 2.88
C HIS A 22 13.08 -5.46 2.36
N TYR A 23 13.38 -6.57 3.01
CA TYR A 23 12.83 -7.87 2.65
C TYR A 23 11.31 -7.89 2.79
N ALA A 24 10.80 -7.40 3.93
CA ALA A 24 9.36 -7.36 4.20
C ALA A 24 8.62 -6.54 3.14
N LEU A 25 9.13 -5.36 2.79
CA LEU A 25 8.52 -4.50 1.78
C LEU A 25 8.57 -5.10 0.38
N LYS A 26 9.69 -5.67 -0.01
CA LYS A 26 9.82 -6.35 -1.30
C LYS A 26 8.81 -7.47 -1.44
N LEU A 27 8.66 -8.29 -0.40
CA LEU A 27 7.72 -9.39 -0.38
C LEU A 27 6.27 -8.90 -0.49
N LEU A 28 5.89 -7.90 0.31
CA LEU A 28 4.54 -7.35 0.31
C LEU A 28 4.19 -6.66 -1.01
N TYR A 29 5.08 -5.84 -1.52
CA TYR A 29 4.85 -5.15 -2.79
C TYR A 29 4.77 -6.13 -3.97
N GLY A 30 5.58 -7.18 -3.95
CA GLY A 30 5.50 -8.26 -4.94
C GLY A 30 4.14 -8.95 -4.92
N LYS A 31 3.61 -9.24 -3.74
CA LYS A 31 2.28 -9.84 -3.58
C LYS A 31 1.18 -8.90 -4.06
N ILE A 32 1.27 -7.61 -3.74
CA ILE A 32 0.30 -6.61 -4.20
C ILE A 32 0.28 -6.53 -5.72
N LEU A 33 1.44 -6.42 -6.35
CA LEU A 33 1.55 -6.36 -7.82
C LEU A 33 0.99 -7.61 -8.48
N ARG A 34 1.26 -8.78 -7.90
CA ARG A 34 0.71 -10.05 -8.41
C ARG A 34 -0.82 -10.08 -8.33
N ASP A 35 -1.37 -9.64 -7.20
CA ASP A 35 -2.82 -9.65 -7.01
C ASP A 35 -3.54 -8.58 -7.84
N LEU A 36 -2.86 -7.46 -8.15
CA LEU A 36 -3.40 -6.44 -9.05
C LEU A 36 -3.60 -6.94 -10.48
N LYS A 37 -2.89 -7.98 -10.90
CA LYS A 37 -3.05 -8.58 -12.23
C LYS A 37 -4.44 -9.20 -12.42
N LYS A 38 -5.17 -9.47 -11.35
CA LYS A 38 -6.55 -9.96 -11.42
C LYS A 38 -7.54 -8.88 -11.89
N PHE A 39 -7.15 -7.61 -11.77
CA PHE A 39 -7.96 -6.48 -12.21
C PHE A 39 -7.79 -6.27 -13.71
N PRO A 40 -8.83 -5.80 -14.43
CA PRO A 40 -8.67 -5.42 -15.84
C PRO A 40 -7.74 -4.22 -15.98
N THR A 41 -7.04 -4.14 -17.10
CA THR A 41 -6.08 -3.06 -17.36
C THR A 41 -6.73 -1.68 -17.39
N ALA A 42 -8.03 -1.62 -17.66
CA ALA A 42 -8.80 -0.36 -17.67
C ALA A 42 -9.19 0.12 -16.27
N SER A 43 -8.98 -0.70 -15.23
CA SER A 43 -9.33 -0.32 -13.86
C SER A 43 -8.46 0.84 -13.37
N ALA A 44 -9.08 1.92 -12.95
CA ALA A 44 -8.39 3.09 -12.41
C ALA A 44 -7.65 2.74 -11.11
N TYR A 45 -8.26 1.94 -10.24
CA TYR A 45 -7.63 1.48 -9.00
C TYR A 45 -6.34 0.71 -9.28
N ARG A 46 -6.38 -0.24 -10.22
CA ARG A 46 -5.20 -0.99 -10.63
C ARG A 46 -4.09 -0.05 -11.10
N LYS A 47 -4.42 0.89 -11.97
CA LYS A 47 -3.44 1.82 -12.54
C LYS A 47 -2.76 2.67 -11.45
N TYR A 48 -3.53 3.32 -10.60
CA TYR A 48 -2.99 4.18 -9.55
C TYR A 48 -2.21 3.40 -8.50
N THR A 49 -2.69 2.24 -8.11
CA THR A 49 -2.02 1.40 -7.12
C THR A 49 -0.72 0.82 -7.69
N GLU A 50 -0.71 0.37 -8.93
CA GLU A 50 0.52 -0.08 -9.59
C GLU A 50 1.57 1.02 -9.63
N ASP A 51 1.20 2.24 -10.01
CA ASP A 51 2.12 3.38 -10.05
C ASP A 51 2.72 3.67 -8.68
N THR A 52 1.90 3.71 -7.65
CA THR A 52 2.36 3.94 -6.27
C THR A 52 3.29 2.83 -5.79
N ILE A 53 2.91 1.58 -5.97
CA ILE A 53 3.69 0.44 -5.51
C ILE A 53 4.99 0.30 -6.27
N ASN A 54 5.00 0.50 -7.59
CA ASN A 54 6.22 0.47 -8.39
C ASN A 54 7.20 1.57 -7.98
N SER A 55 6.72 2.77 -7.70
CA SER A 55 7.54 3.87 -7.20
C SER A 55 8.19 3.53 -5.86
N ARG A 56 7.41 3.02 -4.91
CA ARG A 56 7.90 2.63 -3.59
C ARG A 56 8.88 1.45 -3.68
N LEU A 57 8.58 0.46 -4.51
CA LEU A 57 9.46 -0.69 -4.73
C LEU A 57 10.80 -0.26 -5.32
N SER A 58 10.80 0.66 -6.26
CA SER A 58 12.01 1.25 -6.82
C SER A 58 12.88 1.89 -5.73
N HIS A 59 12.28 2.67 -4.83
CA HIS A 59 13.00 3.25 -3.70
C HIS A 59 13.58 2.18 -2.76
N VAL A 60 12.81 1.13 -2.48
CA VAL A 60 13.25 0.01 -1.62
C VAL A 60 14.44 -0.72 -2.24
N GLU A 61 14.41 -0.95 -3.54
CA GLU A 61 15.50 -1.64 -4.25
C GLU A 61 16.77 -0.81 -4.37
N ASN A 62 16.64 0.49 -4.56
CA ASN A 62 17.78 1.38 -4.83
C ASN A 62 18.39 1.98 -3.57
N GLU A 63 17.66 2.07 -2.47
CA GLU A 63 18.13 2.70 -1.24
C GLU A 63 18.35 1.67 -0.14
N THR A 64 19.60 1.53 0.27
CA THR A 64 19.99 0.58 1.34
C THR A 64 19.89 1.18 2.74
N ASN A 65 19.94 2.50 2.85
CA ASN A 65 19.86 3.18 4.13
C ASN A 65 18.40 3.40 4.54
N ILE A 66 18.01 2.86 5.69
CA ILE A 66 16.62 2.91 6.16
C ILE A 66 16.14 4.35 6.36
N ALA A 67 16.96 5.21 6.96
CA ALA A 67 16.58 6.60 7.22
C ALA A 67 16.34 7.38 5.93
N ARG A 68 17.16 7.14 4.91
CA ARG A 68 16.97 7.76 3.58
C ARG A 68 15.73 7.22 2.88
N LEU A 69 15.49 5.91 3.00
CA LEU A 69 14.32 5.26 2.44
C LEU A 69 13.03 5.83 3.04
N GLU A 70 12.98 5.98 4.36
CA GLU A 70 11.86 6.60 5.06
C GLU A 70 11.58 8.02 4.54
N ARG A 71 12.63 8.81 4.31
CA ARG A 71 12.49 10.17 3.78
C ARG A 71 12.00 10.19 2.34
N LYS A 72 12.46 9.26 1.51
CA LYS A 72 12.03 9.16 0.10
C LYS A 72 10.56 8.76 -0.03
N ILE A 73 10.12 7.81 0.79
CA ILE A 73 8.72 7.38 0.80
C ILE A 73 7.84 8.44 1.47
N ASN A 74 8.37 9.10 2.53
CA ASN A 74 7.70 10.18 3.26
C ASN A 74 6.33 9.77 3.85
N CYS A 75 6.28 8.57 4.43
CA CYS A 75 5.07 8.05 5.09
C CYS A 75 5.35 7.58 6.52
N GLY A 76 6.24 8.26 7.23
CA GLY A 76 6.61 7.93 8.60
C GLY A 76 7.71 6.89 8.69
N GLN A 77 7.73 6.16 9.80
CA GLN A 77 8.72 5.12 10.03
C GLN A 77 8.53 3.95 9.07
N ILE A 78 9.61 3.18 8.84
CA ILE A 78 9.57 2.05 7.91
C ILE A 78 8.57 0.98 8.38
N GLU A 79 8.40 0.81 9.69
CA GLU A 79 7.42 -0.13 10.25
C GLU A 79 5.99 0.31 9.94
N GLU A 80 5.72 1.61 9.95
CA GLU A 80 4.42 2.15 9.54
C GLU A 80 4.18 1.91 8.06
N VAL A 81 5.21 2.05 7.23
CA VAL A 81 5.13 1.75 5.78
C VAL A 81 4.83 0.27 5.55
N ILE A 82 5.42 -0.62 6.35
CA ILE A 82 5.12 -2.06 6.30
C ILE A 82 3.65 -2.33 6.64
N VAL A 83 3.12 -1.69 7.67
CA VAL A 83 1.71 -1.82 8.04
C VAL A 83 0.80 -1.31 6.92
N GLN A 84 1.15 -0.20 6.29
CA GLN A 84 0.42 0.31 5.13
C GLN A 84 0.42 -0.70 3.98
N ALA A 85 1.56 -1.34 3.72
CA ALA A 85 1.67 -2.35 2.67
C ALA A 85 0.82 -3.58 2.97
N GLU A 86 0.79 -4.04 4.21
CA GLU A 86 -0.07 -5.14 4.65
C GLU A 86 -1.55 -4.80 4.47
N ASN A 87 -1.94 -3.60 4.87
CA ASN A 87 -3.32 -3.12 4.73
C ASN A 87 -3.71 -2.99 3.26
N GLU A 88 -2.81 -2.49 2.42
CA GLU A 88 -3.06 -2.39 0.98
C GLU A 88 -3.22 -3.78 0.34
N LEU A 89 -2.44 -4.75 0.75
CA LEU A 89 -2.58 -6.12 0.27
C LEU A 89 -3.96 -6.69 0.60
N MET A 90 -4.44 -6.47 1.82
CA MET A 90 -5.79 -6.88 2.22
C MET A 90 -6.85 -6.15 1.41
N CYS A 91 -6.67 -4.86 1.16
CA CYS A 91 -7.57 -4.04 0.37
C CYS A 91 -7.67 -4.54 -1.07
N VAL A 92 -6.54 -4.80 -1.72
CA VAL A 92 -6.48 -5.34 -3.09
C VAL A 92 -7.23 -6.66 -3.19
N ARG A 93 -7.00 -7.58 -2.26
CA ARG A 93 -7.66 -8.88 -2.25
C ARG A 93 -9.16 -8.76 -2.07
N ARG A 94 -9.59 -7.87 -1.18
CA ARG A 94 -11.01 -7.63 -0.93
C ARG A 94 -11.71 -6.98 -2.13
N MET A 95 -11.06 -6.01 -2.76
CA MET A 95 -11.58 -5.38 -3.96
C MET A 95 -11.68 -6.35 -5.14
N ALA A 96 -10.70 -7.26 -5.27
CA ALA A 96 -10.74 -8.29 -6.31
C ALA A 96 -11.94 -9.23 -6.12
N LEU A 97 -12.26 -9.60 -4.88
CA LEU A 97 -13.42 -10.44 -4.59
C LEU A 97 -14.75 -9.78 -4.91
N ASN A 98 -14.82 -8.46 -4.80
CA ASN A 98 -16.05 -7.70 -5.02
C ASN A 98 -16.16 -7.10 -6.41
N ASP A 99 -15.26 -7.43 -7.33
CA ASP A 99 -15.28 -6.97 -8.73
C ASP A 99 -15.51 -5.46 -8.86
N VAL A 100 -14.74 -4.68 -8.12
CA VAL A 100 -14.93 -3.22 -7.98
C VAL A 100 -14.78 -2.43 -9.29
N TRP A 101 -14.23 -3.04 -10.33
CA TRP A 101 -14.07 -2.44 -11.66
C TRP A 101 -15.35 -2.48 -12.51
N GLU A 102 -16.36 -3.21 -12.07
CA GLU A 102 -17.61 -3.31 -12.80
C GLU A 102 -18.38 -1.99 -12.76
N PRO A 103 -19.12 -1.65 -13.83
CA PRO A 103 -19.93 -0.43 -13.84
C PRO A 103 -21.05 -0.51 -12.80
N LEU A 104 -21.59 0.62 -12.44
CA LEU A 104 -22.73 0.69 -11.51
C LEU A 104 -23.91 -0.12 -12.05
N ILE A 105 -24.57 -0.85 -11.16
CA ILE A 105 -25.76 -1.64 -11.50
C ILE A 105 -26.89 -0.71 -11.95
N ASP A 106 -27.01 0.44 -11.29
CA ASP A 106 -28.05 1.42 -11.60
C ASP A 106 -27.54 2.83 -11.28
N GLN A 107 -28.17 3.82 -11.86
CA GLN A 107 -27.81 5.20 -11.57
C GLN A 107 -28.41 5.64 -10.24
N ALA A 108 -27.69 6.53 -9.55
CA ALA A 108 -28.20 7.10 -8.32
C ALA A 108 -29.50 7.88 -8.58
N PRO A 109 -30.50 7.79 -7.68
CA PRO A 109 -31.70 8.59 -7.80
C PRO A 109 -31.38 10.08 -7.87
N PRO A 110 -32.09 10.86 -8.72
CA PRO A 110 -31.92 12.31 -8.71
C PRO A 110 -32.20 12.85 -7.30
N ASN A 111 -31.42 13.76 -6.82
CA ASN A 111 -31.52 14.35 -5.47
C ASN A 111 -31.03 13.47 -4.31
N GLN A 112 -30.40 12.31 -4.57
CA GLN A 112 -29.88 11.44 -3.50
C GLN A 112 -28.98 12.18 -2.50
N TRP A 113 -28.12 13.05 -3.00
CA TRP A 113 -27.18 13.81 -2.20
C TRP A 113 -27.58 15.27 -2.00
N LYS A 114 -28.79 15.64 -2.43
CA LYS A 114 -29.29 17.00 -2.28
C LYS A 114 -29.85 17.22 -0.88
N TRP A 115 -29.47 18.34 -0.28
CA TRP A 115 -29.97 18.71 1.03
C TRP A 115 -30.83 19.98 0.94
N PRO A 116 -31.95 20.10 1.67
CA PRO A 116 -32.53 19.08 2.57
C PRO A 116 -33.17 17.92 1.83
N ILE A 117 -33.24 16.79 2.56
CA ILE A 117 -33.90 15.58 2.05
C ILE A 117 -35.40 15.86 1.97
N VAL A 118 -35.98 15.66 0.79
CA VAL A 118 -37.39 15.90 0.55
C VAL A 118 -38.11 14.56 0.34
#